data_6f0656d76018aa80b566dfc1684d424b
#
_entry.id   6f0656d76018aa80b566dfc1684d424b
#
_cell.length_a   1.000
_cell.length_b   1.000
_cell.length_c   1.000
_cell.angle_alpha   90.00
_cell.angle_beta   90.00
_cell.angle_gamma   90.00
#
_symmetry.space_group_name_H-M   'P 1'
#
loop_
_entity.id
_entity.type
_entity.pdbx_description
1 polymer ?
#
loop_
_entity_poly.entity_id
_entity_poly.type
_entity_poly.pdbx_seq_one_letter_code
_entity_poly.pdbx_strand_id
1 'polypeptide(L)'
;LVIQGEYSLLDTFNVFQGEPTVVFSSKQSPNTEHVSYETLSSDLSMPNQVCNYLYDRQIQSLIVEGGAQVLQQFISEGLWDEARIFVGKSQFSEGIKAPLLHEPWESVHNVEGDYLFIYKNPIQG
;
A
#
# COMPACT_ATOMS: atom_id res chain seq x y z
N LEU A 1 -7.89 -4.39 -0.56
CA LEU A 1 -7.76 -3.48 -1.72
C LEU A 1 -6.60 -3.92 -2.60
N VAL A 2 -6.75 -3.73 -3.89
CA VAL A 2 -5.72 -4.01 -4.89
C VAL A 2 -5.53 -2.78 -5.78
N ILE A 3 -4.29 -2.35 -5.97
CA ILE A 3 -3.94 -1.32 -6.95
C ILE A 3 -3.41 -2.04 -8.18
N GLN A 4 -4.17 -1.97 -9.26
CA GLN A 4 -3.83 -2.61 -10.52
C GLN A 4 -3.14 -1.61 -11.45
N GLY A 5 -1.92 -1.94 -11.87
CA GLY A 5 -1.18 -1.17 -12.87
C GLY A 5 -1.64 -1.48 -14.30
N GLU A 6 -0.70 -1.42 -15.24
CA GLU A 6 -1.00 -1.64 -16.67
C GLU A 6 -1.41 -3.08 -17.01
N TYR A 7 -0.95 -4.05 -16.23
CA TYR A 7 -1.26 -5.46 -16.44
C TYR A 7 -2.52 -5.87 -15.68
N SER A 8 -3.43 -6.54 -16.37
CA SER A 8 -4.61 -7.13 -15.75
C SER A 8 -4.22 -8.36 -14.95
N LEU A 9 -4.71 -8.43 -13.71
CA LEU A 9 -4.57 -9.62 -12.87
C LEU A 9 -5.57 -10.69 -13.32
N LEU A 10 -5.18 -11.94 -13.22
CA LEU A 10 -6.07 -13.07 -13.54
C LEU A 10 -7.07 -13.29 -12.41
N ASP A 11 -8.33 -13.55 -12.76
CA ASP A 11 -9.40 -13.83 -11.79
C ASP A 11 -9.13 -15.04 -10.89
N THR A 12 -8.20 -15.91 -11.31
CA THR A 12 -7.77 -17.09 -10.56
C THR A 12 -6.80 -16.80 -9.42
N PHE A 13 -6.29 -15.56 -9.30
CA PHE A 13 -5.39 -15.22 -8.21
C PHE A 13 -6.09 -15.25 -6.86
N ASN A 14 -5.38 -15.75 -5.84
CA ASN A 14 -5.93 -15.93 -4.49
C ASN A 14 -6.48 -14.64 -3.88
N VAL A 15 -5.95 -13.47 -4.27
CA VAL A 15 -6.43 -12.16 -3.81
C VAL A 15 -7.91 -11.91 -4.19
N PHE A 16 -8.44 -12.62 -5.18
CA PHE A 16 -9.84 -12.52 -5.63
C PHE A 16 -10.71 -13.66 -5.12
N GLN A 17 -10.16 -14.56 -4.31
CA GLN A 17 -10.87 -15.72 -3.79
C GLN A 17 -11.28 -15.50 -2.34
N GLY A 18 -12.57 -15.46 -2.10
CA GLY A 18 -13.16 -15.50 -0.76
C GLY A 18 -13.62 -14.13 -0.23
N GLU A 19 -12.71 -13.25 0.16
CA GLU A 19 -13.06 -11.97 0.78
C GLU A 19 -13.41 -10.89 -0.26
N PRO A 20 -14.36 -9.99 0.06
CA PRO A 20 -14.69 -8.87 -0.82
C PRO A 20 -13.44 -8.04 -1.16
N THR A 21 -13.15 -7.91 -2.44
CA THR A 21 -11.98 -7.20 -2.93
C THR A 21 -12.38 -6.00 -3.78
N VAL A 22 -11.74 -4.85 -3.53
CA VAL A 22 -11.85 -3.66 -4.36
C VAL A 22 -10.56 -3.49 -5.15
N VAL A 23 -10.69 -3.37 -6.45
CA VAL A 23 -9.57 -3.13 -7.37
C VAL A 23 -9.63 -1.70 -7.89
N PHE A 24 -8.61 -0.92 -7.60
CA PHE A 24 -8.41 0.40 -8.19
C PHE A 24 -7.61 0.26 -9.47
N SER A 25 -8.16 0.73 -10.57
CA SER A 25 -7.55 0.60 -11.90
C SER A 25 -7.83 1.83 -12.75
N SER A 26 -6.94 2.16 -13.67
CA SER A 26 -7.21 3.17 -14.72
C SER A 26 -8.17 2.66 -15.80
N LYS A 27 -8.45 1.36 -15.81
CA LYS A 27 -9.37 0.73 -16.78
C LYS A 27 -10.68 0.35 -16.10
N GLN A 28 -11.79 0.63 -16.77
CA GLN A 28 -13.08 0.11 -16.33
C GLN A 28 -13.15 -1.41 -16.54
N SER A 29 -13.68 -2.08 -15.53
CA SER A 29 -13.97 -3.51 -15.57
C SER A 29 -15.31 -3.78 -14.88
N PRO A 30 -16.07 -4.79 -15.31
CA PRO A 30 -17.33 -5.12 -14.67
C PRO A 30 -17.10 -5.73 -13.30
N ASN A 31 -17.94 -5.38 -12.34
CA ASN A 31 -17.92 -5.99 -11.02
C ASN A 31 -18.36 -7.47 -11.10
N THR A 32 -17.81 -8.27 -10.19
CA THR A 32 -18.23 -9.67 -9.96
C THR A 32 -18.84 -9.80 -8.57
N GLU A 33 -19.21 -11.01 -8.17
CA GLU A 33 -19.80 -11.26 -6.85
C GLU A 33 -18.88 -10.83 -5.69
N HIS A 34 -17.57 -11.02 -5.84
CA HIS A 34 -16.59 -10.75 -4.78
C HIS A 34 -15.60 -9.63 -5.11
N VAL A 35 -15.61 -9.13 -6.36
CA VAL A 35 -14.67 -8.10 -6.79
C VAL A 35 -15.41 -6.90 -7.36
N SER A 36 -15.20 -5.74 -6.78
CA SER A 36 -15.65 -4.46 -7.31
C SER A 36 -14.45 -3.68 -7.89
N TYR A 37 -14.71 -2.95 -8.97
CA TYR A 37 -13.70 -2.13 -9.65
C TYR A 37 -14.01 -0.66 -9.49
N GLU A 38 -13.03 0.09 -9.03
CA GLU A 38 -13.07 1.55 -8.95
C GLU A 38 -12.10 2.14 -9.98
N THR A 39 -12.60 3.04 -10.80
CA THR A 39 -11.77 3.67 -11.84
C THR A 39 -11.02 4.86 -11.25
N LEU A 40 -9.69 4.81 -11.34
CA LEU A 40 -8.83 5.92 -10.97
C LEU A 40 -8.96 7.05 -12.00
N SER A 41 -9.22 8.27 -11.53
CA SER A 41 -9.21 9.47 -12.36
C SER A 41 -7.80 10.08 -12.42
N SER A 42 -7.60 10.99 -13.37
CA SER A 42 -6.36 11.76 -13.47
C SER A 42 -6.34 13.01 -12.60
N ASP A 43 -7.47 13.35 -11.95
CA ASP A 43 -7.64 14.63 -11.25
C ASP A 43 -7.02 14.64 -9.84
N LEU A 44 -6.91 13.46 -9.25
CA LEU A 44 -6.31 13.25 -7.94
C LEU A 44 -5.28 12.13 -8.00
N SER A 45 -4.32 12.18 -7.11
CA SER A 45 -3.37 11.08 -6.95
C SER A 45 -4.08 9.80 -6.49
N MET A 46 -3.49 8.64 -6.80
CA MET A 46 -4.02 7.36 -6.39
C MET A 46 -4.16 7.24 -4.87
N PRO A 47 -3.18 7.64 -4.02
CA PRO A 47 -3.34 7.58 -2.57
C PRO A 47 -4.53 8.40 -2.07
N ASN A 48 -4.74 9.61 -2.59
CA ASN A 48 -5.87 10.44 -2.21
C ASN A 48 -7.21 9.81 -2.60
N GLN A 49 -7.30 9.22 -3.78
CA GLN A 49 -8.53 8.54 -4.22
C GLN A 49 -8.84 7.32 -3.33
N VAL A 50 -7.82 6.54 -2.97
CA VAL A 50 -7.98 5.41 -2.03
C VAL A 50 -8.43 5.88 -0.66
N CYS A 51 -7.80 6.93 -0.11
CA CYS A 51 -8.16 7.47 1.19
C CYS A 51 -9.61 8.02 1.21
N ASN A 52 -10.01 8.74 0.17
CA ASN A 52 -11.38 9.25 0.03
C ASN A 52 -12.40 8.10 -0.05
N TYR A 53 -12.11 7.08 -0.84
CA TYR A 53 -12.95 5.90 -0.95
C TYR A 53 -13.17 5.21 0.42
N LEU A 54 -12.11 5.08 1.21
CA LEU A 54 -12.18 4.47 2.54
C LEU A 54 -12.94 5.38 3.54
N TYR A 55 -12.68 6.68 3.48
CA TYR A 55 -13.35 7.68 4.32
C TYR A 55 -14.86 7.64 4.13
N ASP A 56 -15.34 7.65 2.88
CA ASP A 56 -16.77 7.61 2.54
C ASP A 56 -17.46 6.34 3.07
N ARG A 57 -16.69 5.28 3.29
CA ARG A 57 -17.16 3.99 3.84
C ARG A 57 -16.89 3.83 5.33
N GLN A 58 -16.45 4.90 5.99
CA GLN A 58 -16.14 4.92 7.43
C GLN A 58 -15.07 3.87 7.83
N ILE A 59 -14.17 3.53 6.92
CA ILE A 59 -13.03 2.67 7.19
C ILE A 59 -11.91 3.54 7.76
N GLN A 60 -11.50 3.23 8.99
CA GLN A 60 -10.62 4.10 9.78
C GLN A 60 -9.14 3.73 9.70
N SER A 61 -8.79 2.57 9.17
CA SER A 61 -7.40 2.13 9.08
C SER A 61 -7.14 1.39 7.78
N LEU A 62 -5.93 1.55 7.28
CA LEU A 62 -5.41 0.90 6.09
C LEU A 62 -3.99 0.45 6.33
N ILE A 63 -3.68 -0.80 6.04
CA ILE A 63 -2.31 -1.28 5.92
C ILE A 63 -1.96 -1.26 4.43
N VAL A 64 -0.93 -0.50 4.08
CA VAL A 64 -0.42 -0.43 2.71
C VAL A 64 0.78 -1.36 2.61
N GLU A 65 0.62 -2.40 1.83
CA GLU A 65 1.68 -3.34 1.50
C GLU A 65 1.87 -3.38 -0.02
N GLY A 66 3.02 -3.77 -0.45
CA GLY A 66 3.20 -4.04 -1.86
C GLY A 66 4.42 -3.37 -2.47
N GLY A 67 4.34 -3.07 -3.78
CA GLY A 67 5.47 -2.57 -4.55
C GLY A 67 5.97 -1.21 -4.07
N ALA A 68 7.29 -0.99 -4.24
CA ALA A 68 7.96 0.25 -3.82
C ALA A 68 7.30 1.53 -4.36
N GLN A 69 6.72 1.47 -5.55
CA GLN A 69 6.05 2.62 -6.17
C GLN A 69 4.79 3.06 -5.42
N VAL A 70 3.94 2.11 -5.02
CA VAL A 70 2.71 2.40 -4.25
C VAL A 70 3.08 2.97 -2.89
N LEU A 71 3.97 2.31 -2.18
CA LEU A 71 4.46 2.79 -0.87
C LEU A 71 5.07 4.19 -0.98
N GLN A 72 5.91 4.44 -1.99
CA GLN A 72 6.52 5.74 -2.18
C GLN A 72 5.50 6.86 -2.44
N GLN A 73 4.40 6.57 -3.12
CA GLN A 73 3.34 7.56 -3.34
C GLN A 73 2.68 7.97 -2.03
N PHE A 74 2.32 7.02 -1.17
CA PHE A 74 1.75 7.32 0.15
C PHE A 74 2.73 8.12 1.02
N ILE A 75 4.02 7.74 1.02
CA ILE A 75 5.07 8.45 1.75
C ILE A 75 5.22 9.88 1.24
N SER A 76 5.34 10.06 -0.08
CA SER A 76 5.60 11.36 -0.70
C SER A 76 4.45 12.35 -0.49
N GLU A 77 3.22 11.87 -0.34
CA GLU A 77 2.05 12.68 -0.07
C GLU A 77 1.75 12.88 1.43
N GLY A 78 2.58 12.28 2.29
CA GLY A 78 2.38 12.36 3.74
C GLY A 78 1.13 11.63 4.24
N LEU A 79 0.55 10.73 3.43
CA LEU A 79 -0.66 9.97 3.75
C LEU A 79 -0.31 8.65 4.44
N TRP A 80 0.35 8.75 5.57
CA TRP A 80 0.73 7.63 6.42
C TRP A 80 0.89 8.09 7.87
N ASP A 81 0.63 7.23 8.84
CA ASP A 81 0.77 7.50 10.26
C ASP A 81 1.99 6.78 10.84
N GLU A 82 2.16 5.52 10.47
CA GLU A 82 3.22 4.65 10.96
C GLU A 82 3.80 3.84 9.80
N ALA A 83 5.13 3.71 9.76
CA ALA A 83 5.80 2.79 8.86
C ALA A 83 6.60 1.76 9.66
N ARG A 84 6.50 0.50 9.23
CA ARG A 84 7.24 -0.64 9.80
C ARG A 84 8.17 -1.20 8.74
N ILE A 85 9.47 -1.17 9.01
CA ILE A 85 10.49 -1.63 8.09
C ILE A 85 11.26 -2.78 8.72
N PHE A 86 11.17 -3.95 8.12
CA PHE A 86 11.97 -5.09 8.48
C PHE A 86 13.29 -5.09 7.72
N VAL A 87 14.39 -5.22 8.44
CA VAL A 87 15.74 -5.34 7.88
C VAL A 87 16.30 -6.69 8.26
N GLY A 88 16.39 -7.59 7.27
CA GLY A 88 16.97 -8.91 7.45
C GLY A 88 18.49 -8.89 7.42
N LYS A 89 19.09 -9.99 7.83
CA LYS A 89 20.57 -10.19 7.82
C LYS A 89 21.14 -10.38 6.41
N SER A 90 20.31 -10.87 5.49
CA SER A 90 20.73 -11.14 4.11
C SER A 90 20.56 -9.90 3.24
N GLN A 91 21.58 -9.59 2.46
CA GLN A 91 21.51 -8.56 1.43
C GLN A 91 21.44 -9.21 0.05
N PHE A 92 20.51 -8.74 -0.76
CA PHE A 92 20.43 -9.13 -2.16
C PHE A 92 21.32 -8.19 -2.99
N SER A 93 22.15 -8.76 -3.86
CA SER A 93 23.00 -7.97 -4.76
C SER A 93 22.19 -7.24 -5.85
N GLU A 94 21.05 -7.79 -6.21
CA GLU A 94 20.13 -7.24 -7.21
C GLU A 94 18.70 -7.26 -6.67
N GLY A 95 17.91 -6.25 -7.01
CA GLY A 95 16.52 -6.16 -6.59
C GLY A 95 15.96 -4.75 -6.73
N ILE A 96 14.68 -4.62 -6.36
CA ILE A 96 14.00 -3.32 -6.33
C ILE A 96 14.36 -2.62 -5.01
N LYS A 97 14.82 -1.37 -5.12
CA LYS A 97 15.12 -0.56 -3.93
C LYS A 97 13.85 -0.32 -3.12
N ALA A 98 14.00 -0.38 -1.79
CA ALA A 98 12.93 0.02 -0.88
C ALA A 98 12.57 1.50 -1.07
N PRO A 99 11.33 1.90 -0.73
CA PRO A 99 10.94 3.30 -0.72
C PRO A 99 11.85 4.14 0.18
N LEU A 100 11.99 5.42 -0.16
CA LEU A 100 12.77 6.37 0.63
C LEU A 100 11.88 6.96 1.73
N LEU A 101 12.34 6.82 2.96
CA LEU A 101 11.74 7.43 4.14
C LEU A 101 12.84 8.23 4.85
N HIS A 102 12.61 9.53 5.05
CA HIS A 102 13.63 10.47 5.54
C HIS A 102 13.52 10.76 7.03
N GLU A 103 12.41 10.39 7.66
CA GLU A 103 12.17 10.59 9.06
C GLU A 103 13.09 9.69 9.91
N PRO A 104 13.49 10.13 11.10
CA PRO A 104 14.19 9.28 12.05
C PRO A 104 13.23 8.19 12.56
N TRP A 105 13.77 7.01 12.84
CA TRP A 105 12.97 5.96 13.51
C TRP A 105 12.67 6.33 14.95
N GLU A 106 11.48 5.99 15.41
CA GLU A 106 11.06 6.15 16.79
C GLU A 106 11.61 5.03 17.69
N SER A 107 11.57 3.79 17.20
CA SER A 107 12.06 2.63 17.92
C SER A 107 12.58 1.54 16.99
N VAL A 108 13.40 0.64 17.53
CA VAL A 108 13.91 -0.54 16.85
C VAL A 108 13.78 -1.75 17.76
N HIS A 109 13.35 -2.86 17.19
CA HIS A 109 13.15 -4.13 17.90
C HIS A 109 13.86 -5.27 17.17
N ASN A 110 14.39 -6.22 17.93
CA ASN A 110 14.89 -7.47 17.35
C ASN A 110 13.75 -8.48 17.29
N VAL A 111 13.49 -9.02 16.11
CA VAL A 111 12.44 -10.02 15.85
C VAL A 111 13.11 -11.23 15.22
N GLU A 112 13.36 -12.27 15.99
CA GLU A 112 13.98 -13.51 15.54
C GLU A 112 15.30 -13.34 14.77
N GLY A 113 16.02 -12.27 15.08
CA GLY A 113 17.31 -11.96 14.50
C GLY A 113 17.28 -10.95 13.35
N ASP A 114 16.12 -10.55 12.89
CA ASP A 114 15.91 -9.39 12.03
C ASP A 114 15.61 -8.15 12.87
N TYR A 115 15.74 -6.98 12.28
CA TYR A 115 15.42 -5.72 12.95
C TYR A 115 14.12 -5.14 12.39
N LEU A 116 13.21 -4.77 13.29
CA LEU A 116 12.01 -4.02 12.98
C LEU A 116 12.21 -2.55 13.40
N PHE A 117 12.25 -1.66 12.44
CA PHE A 117 12.27 -0.22 12.64
C PHE A 117 10.85 0.33 12.56
N ILE A 118 10.46 1.14 13.55
CA ILE A 118 9.16 1.81 13.58
C ILE A 118 9.39 3.31 13.40
N TYR A 119 8.66 3.88 12.47
CA TYR A 119 8.66 5.31 12.14
C TYR A 119 7.27 5.87 12.38
N LYS A 120 7.22 7.11 12.83
CA LYS A 120 5.98 7.88 12.95
C LYS A 120 6.04 9.10 12.02
N ASN A 121 4.91 9.42 11.41
CA ASN A 121 4.82 10.62 10.60
C ASN A 121 4.72 11.85 11.52
N PRO A 122 5.68 12.77 11.49
CA PRO A 122 5.69 13.91 12.40
C PRO A 122 4.56 14.93 12.11
N ILE A 123 3.97 14.88 10.90
CA ILE A 123 2.92 15.81 10.49
C ILE A 123 1.56 15.41 11.07
N GLN A 124 1.38 14.13 11.38
CA GLN A 124 0.12 13.57 11.91
C GLN A 124 0.09 13.50 13.45
N GLY A 125 1.18 13.84 14.07
CA GLY A 125 1.29 13.88 15.54
C GLY A 125 0.65 15.13 16.17
#